data_552229b7fb77b2733e68eacdd54afe1e
#
_entry.id   552229b7fb77b2733e68eacdd54afe1e
#
_cell.length_a   1.000
_cell.length_b   1.000
_cell.length_c   1.000
_cell.angle_alpha   90.00
_cell.angle_beta   90.00
_cell.angle_gamma   90.00
#
_symmetry.space_group_name_H-M   'P 1'
#
loop_
_entity.id
_entity.type
_entity.pdbx_description
1 polymer ?
#
loop_
_entity_poly.entity_id
_entity_poly.type
_entity_poly.pdbx_seq_one_letter_code
_entity_poly.pdbx_strand_id
1 'polypeptide(L)'
;AGFGTLGLSSMLGHGKAVAGSRANSPLLPKAPHFAPRAKRIIQLFMPGGPSQVDTFDYKPALAKYSGQRPELVDRKSLRNTKNGLMKSPFGFKQYGESGKWVSDIFPKVASKVDELCFIHSMHTDIPEHAGAILMFNLGHIQAVRPSLGSWLVYGLGAETDNLPGFVALSPHAQARGKAANYGNSFLP
;
A
#
# COMPACT_ATOMS: atom_id res chain seq x y z
N ALA A 1 -4.63 -29.11 -19.45
CA ALA A 1 -5.64 -29.15 -18.39
C ALA A 1 -5.10 -28.37 -17.22
N GLY A 2 -5.68 -27.23 -16.93
CA GLY A 2 -5.20 -26.32 -15.87
C GLY A 2 -5.85 -26.61 -14.52
N PHE A 3 -5.28 -26.06 -13.45
CA PHE A 3 -5.77 -26.17 -12.06
C PHE A 3 -7.25 -25.79 -11.89
N GLY A 4 -7.84 -25.03 -12.80
CA GLY A 4 -9.25 -24.70 -12.82
C GLY A 4 -10.20 -25.89 -12.97
N THR A 5 -9.77 -26.96 -13.64
CA THR A 5 -10.59 -28.18 -13.77
C THR A 5 -10.63 -29.00 -12.49
N LEU A 6 -9.57 -28.98 -11.69
CA LEU A 6 -9.53 -29.61 -10.37
C LEU A 6 -10.46 -28.88 -9.38
N GLY A 7 -10.48 -27.56 -9.42
CA GLY A 7 -11.40 -26.76 -8.60
C GLY A 7 -12.87 -26.99 -8.98
N LEU A 8 -13.18 -27.06 -10.27
CA LEU A 8 -14.53 -27.32 -10.76
C LEU A 8 -15.00 -28.75 -10.44
N SER A 9 -14.13 -29.74 -10.57
CA SER A 9 -14.46 -31.13 -10.22
C SER A 9 -14.73 -31.31 -8.73
N SER A 10 -14.06 -30.56 -7.85
CA SER A 10 -14.33 -30.57 -6.41
C SER A 10 -15.69 -29.93 -6.04
N MET A 11 -16.13 -28.96 -6.83
CA MET A 11 -17.44 -28.33 -6.65
C MET A 11 -18.62 -29.14 -7.20
N LEU A 12 -18.38 -29.95 -8.24
CA LEU A 12 -19.41 -30.79 -8.89
C LEU A 12 -19.47 -32.21 -8.35
N GLY A 13 -18.48 -32.64 -7.62
CA GLY A 13 -18.47 -33.96 -6.96
C GLY A 13 -19.45 -33.99 -5.78
N HIS A 14 -20.49 -34.83 -5.86
CA HIS A 14 -21.40 -35.11 -4.75
C HIS A 14 -20.73 -35.97 -3.64
N GLY A 15 -19.40 -35.91 -3.52
CA GLY A 15 -18.68 -36.45 -2.39
C GLY A 15 -18.72 -35.46 -1.25
N LYS A 16 -19.09 -35.89 -0.05
CA LYS A 16 -18.89 -35.13 1.18
C LYS A 16 -17.48 -34.57 1.14
N ALA A 17 -17.39 -33.23 0.98
CA ALA A 17 -16.11 -32.56 1.18
C ALA A 17 -15.64 -32.96 2.57
N VAL A 18 -14.64 -33.80 2.66
CA VAL A 18 -13.90 -34.02 3.90
C VAL A 18 -13.27 -32.64 4.14
N ALA A 19 -13.94 -31.84 4.95
CA ALA A 19 -13.34 -30.64 5.50
C ALA A 19 -12.06 -31.16 6.18
N GLY A 20 -10.93 -30.94 5.50
CA GLY A 20 -9.63 -31.30 6.02
C GLY A 20 -9.59 -30.79 7.45
N SER A 21 -9.19 -31.62 8.37
CA SER A 21 -9.24 -31.36 9.80
C SER A 21 -8.79 -29.92 10.05
N ARG A 22 -9.70 -29.07 10.51
CA ARG A 22 -9.49 -27.66 10.83
C ARG A 22 -8.26 -27.44 11.72
N ALA A 23 -7.92 -28.47 12.49
CA ALA A 23 -6.79 -28.50 13.42
C ALA A 23 -5.42 -28.19 12.77
N ASN A 24 -5.26 -28.36 11.45
CA ASN A 24 -3.98 -28.19 10.74
C ASN A 24 -4.00 -27.09 9.68
N SER A 25 -5.03 -26.24 9.63
CA SER A 25 -5.05 -25.15 8.64
C SER A 25 -3.97 -24.11 8.98
N PRO A 26 -3.11 -23.71 8.02
CA PRO A 26 -2.13 -22.65 8.22
C PRO A 26 -2.78 -21.28 8.45
N LEU A 27 -4.09 -21.16 8.18
CA LEU A 27 -4.86 -19.92 8.33
C LEU A 27 -5.62 -19.80 9.65
N LEU A 28 -5.47 -20.75 10.57
CA LEU A 28 -6.05 -20.60 11.91
C LEU A 28 -5.44 -19.41 12.65
N PRO A 29 -6.23 -18.74 13.52
CA PRO A 29 -5.71 -17.67 14.36
C PRO A 29 -4.48 -18.11 15.14
N LYS A 30 -3.43 -17.28 15.12
CA LYS A 30 -2.16 -17.53 15.80
C LYS A 30 -1.93 -16.47 16.86
N ALA A 31 -1.31 -16.88 17.96
CA ALA A 31 -0.91 -15.95 18.99
C ALA A 31 0.13 -14.95 18.44
N PRO A 32 -0.10 -13.66 18.54
CA PRO A 32 0.88 -12.66 18.13
C PRO A 32 2.05 -12.61 19.10
N HIS A 33 3.23 -12.18 18.65
CA HIS A 33 4.42 -12.02 19.48
C HIS A 33 4.27 -10.92 20.54
N PHE A 34 3.40 -9.94 20.28
CA PHE A 34 3.10 -8.82 21.19
C PHE A 34 1.60 -8.67 21.34
N ALA A 35 1.15 -8.08 22.45
CA ALA A 35 -0.27 -7.82 22.68
C ALA A 35 -0.84 -6.94 21.54
N PRO A 36 -1.84 -7.42 20.78
CA PRO A 36 -2.37 -6.70 19.63
C PRO A 36 -3.20 -5.50 20.09
N ARG A 37 -2.97 -4.37 19.47
CA ARG A 37 -3.82 -3.18 19.63
C ARG A 37 -4.85 -3.03 18.52
N ALA A 38 -4.53 -3.51 17.31
CA ALA A 38 -5.40 -3.48 16.15
C ALA A 38 -5.99 -4.88 15.89
N LYS A 39 -7.28 -4.93 15.61
CA LYS A 39 -7.99 -6.15 15.21
C LYS A 39 -8.16 -6.26 13.70
N ARG A 40 -8.11 -5.14 12.98
CA ARG A 40 -8.30 -5.06 11.53
C ARG A 40 -7.33 -4.05 10.95
N ILE A 41 -6.88 -4.33 9.73
CA ILE A 41 -5.98 -3.46 8.97
C ILE A 41 -6.68 -3.07 7.69
N ILE A 42 -6.75 -1.76 7.43
CA ILE A 42 -7.28 -1.20 6.19
C ILE A 42 -6.14 -0.42 5.53
N GLN A 43 -5.71 -0.85 4.36
CA GLN A 43 -4.73 -0.14 3.56
C GLN A 43 -5.44 0.71 2.51
N LEU A 44 -5.38 2.02 2.65
CA LEU A 44 -5.87 2.98 1.67
C LEU A 44 -4.72 3.35 0.73
N PHE A 45 -4.58 2.58 -0.34
CA PHE A 45 -3.49 2.73 -1.28
C PHE A 45 -3.86 3.66 -2.43
N MET A 46 -3.02 4.67 -2.68
CA MET A 46 -3.17 5.60 -3.80
C MET A 46 -2.15 5.25 -4.90
N PRO A 47 -2.57 4.53 -5.96
CA PRO A 47 -1.66 4.11 -7.03
C PRO A 47 -1.08 5.31 -7.78
N GLY A 48 0.24 5.28 -8.01
CA GLY A 48 0.97 6.40 -8.61
C GLY A 48 1.47 7.43 -7.61
N GLY A 49 0.99 7.37 -6.36
CA GLY A 49 1.38 8.23 -5.25
C GLY A 49 0.92 9.68 -5.38
N PRO A 50 0.45 10.29 -4.31
CA PRO A 50 0.27 11.74 -4.24
C PRO A 50 1.63 12.44 -4.19
N SER A 51 1.70 13.68 -4.67
CA SER A 51 2.88 14.52 -4.46
C SER A 51 3.03 14.83 -2.97
N GLN A 52 4.09 14.34 -2.32
CA GLN A 52 4.30 14.55 -0.90
C GLN A 52 4.43 16.04 -0.54
N VAL A 53 5.08 16.82 -1.41
CA VAL A 53 5.29 18.27 -1.19
C VAL A 53 4.02 19.09 -1.39
N ASP A 54 2.98 18.51 -1.95
CA ASP A 54 1.67 19.11 -2.14
C ASP A 54 0.63 18.62 -1.12
N THR A 55 1.00 17.69 -0.25
CA THR A 55 0.06 17.05 0.68
C THR A 55 0.45 17.17 2.15
N PHE A 56 1.53 16.51 2.58
CA PHE A 56 1.89 16.40 4.00
C PHE A 56 3.31 16.85 4.32
N ASP A 57 4.13 17.13 3.33
CA ASP A 57 5.53 17.52 3.50
C ASP A 57 5.76 18.95 3.00
N TYR A 58 5.30 19.91 3.80
CA TYR A 58 5.39 21.34 3.46
C TYR A 58 6.84 21.80 3.30
N LYS A 59 7.15 22.36 2.14
CA LYS A 59 8.48 22.86 1.76
C LYS A 59 8.41 24.35 1.43
N PRO A 60 8.59 25.26 2.41
CA PRO A 60 8.57 26.71 2.15
C PRO A 60 9.64 27.15 1.14
N ALA A 61 10.74 26.42 1.04
CA ALA A 61 11.78 26.69 0.05
C ALA A 61 11.28 26.58 -1.40
N LEU A 62 10.28 25.72 -1.68
CA LEU A 62 9.69 25.65 -3.02
C LEU A 62 8.97 26.94 -3.42
N ALA A 63 8.34 27.64 -2.44
CA ALA A 63 7.74 28.94 -2.69
C ALA A 63 8.81 30.02 -2.89
N LYS A 64 9.85 30.01 -2.05
CA LYS A 64 10.96 30.98 -2.10
C LYS A 64 11.71 30.93 -3.42
N TYR A 65 11.96 29.74 -3.96
CA TYR A 65 12.76 29.51 -5.17
C TYR A 65 11.90 29.13 -6.38
N SER A 66 10.60 29.40 -6.34
CA SER A 66 9.68 29.12 -7.45
C SER A 66 10.14 29.81 -8.74
N GLY A 67 10.14 29.06 -9.84
CA GLY A 67 10.64 29.51 -11.14
C GLY A 67 12.16 29.44 -11.31
N GLN A 68 12.91 29.32 -10.23
CA GLN A 68 14.38 29.20 -10.27
C GLN A 68 14.80 27.74 -10.51
N ARG A 69 15.96 27.56 -11.13
CA ARG A 69 16.57 26.24 -11.33
C ARG A 69 17.88 26.17 -10.55
N PRO A 70 17.88 25.62 -9.32
CA PRO A 70 19.10 25.49 -8.55
C PRO A 70 20.11 24.55 -9.23
N GLU A 71 21.38 24.91 -9.22
CA GLU A 71 22.45 24.11 -9.80
C GLU A 71 22.65 22.77 -9.09
N LEU A 72 22.30 22.72 -7.81
CA LEU A 72 22.46 21.57 -6.89
C LEU A 72 21.35 20.52 -6.97
N VAL A 73 20.40 20.61 -7.88
CA VAL A 73 19.42 19.54 -8.05
C VAL A 73 20.11 18.31 -8.61
N ASP A 74 20.25 17.28 -7.78
CA ASP A 74 20.82 15.99 -8.18
C ASP A 74 20.07 15.44 -9.39
N ARG A 75 20.76 15.39 -10.53
CA ARG A 75 20.19 15.04 -11.82
C ARG A 75 20.06 13.54 -12.06
N LYS A 76 19.96 12.72 -11.02
CA LYS A 76 19.73 11.28 -11.18
C LYS A 76 18.41 10.95 -11.88
N SER A 77 17.48 11.89 -11.99
CA SER A 77 16.30 11.68 -12.83
C SER A 77 16.69 11.87 -14.30
N LEU A 78 16.47 10.85 -15.10
CA LEU A 78 16.67 10.83 -16.55
C LEU A 78 15.76 11.82 -17.32
N ARG A 79 14.84 12.49 -16.65
CA ARG A 79 13.93 13.47 -17.25
C ARG A 79 14.52 14.87 -17.13
N ASN A 80 14.93 15.39 -18.25
CA ASN A 80 15.44 16.74 -18.37
C ASN A 80 14.26 17.74 -18.24
N THR A 81 13.98 18.17 -17.01
CA THR A 81 12.98 19.21 -16.79
C THR A 81 13.60 20.56 -17.13
N LYS A 82 13.13 21.21 -18.18
CA LYS A 82 13.57 22.56 -18.57
C LYS A 82 13.01 23.64 -17.62
N ASN A 83 12.01 23.31 -16.84
CA ASN A 83 11.30 24.22 -15.95
C ASN A 83 11.99 24.34 -14.59
N GLY A 84 11.81 25.47 -13.94
CA GLY A 84 12.27 25.70 -12.57
C GLY A 84 11.44 24.97 -11.51
N LEU A 85 11.79 25.17 -10.25
CA LEU A 85 11.02 24.67 -9.12
C LEU A 85 9.61 25.25 -9.14
N MET A 86 8.65 24.46 -8.75
CA MET A 86 7.25 24.87 -8.68
C MET A 86 6.81 24.89 -7.21
N LYS A 87 6.27 26.02 -6.77
CA LYS A 87 5.58 26.08 -5.47
C LYS A 87 4.33 25.21 -5.51
N SER A 88 3.92 24.68 -4.37
CA SER A 88 2.62 24.00 -4.27
C SER A 88 1.48 24.94 -4.65
N PRO A 89 0.53 24.52 -5.48
CA PRO A 89 -0.68 25.29 -5.77
C PRO A 89 -1.68 25.31 -4.61
N PHE A 90 -1.44 24.48 -3.58
CA PHE A 90 -2.34 24.34 -2.43
C PHE A 90 -1.85 25.12 -1.22
N GLY A 91 -2.80 25.53 -0.37
CA GLY A 91 -2.53 26.12 0.91
C GLY A 91 -2.14 25.06 1.96
N PHE A 92 -1.30 25.46 2.91
CA PHE A 92 -0.90 24.62 4.04
C PHE A 92 -1.23 25.32 5.36
N LYS A 93 -1.66 24.53 6.32
CA LYS A 93 -1.86 24.97 7.72
C LYS A 93 -1.32 23.92 8.67
N GLN A 94 -1.01 24.36 9.88
CA GLN A 94 -0.73 23.46 10.98
C GLN A 94 -2.04 23.00 11.63
N TYR A 95 -2.11 21.73 11.98
CA TYR A 95 -3.28 21.11 12.58
C TYR A 95 -2.88 20.30 13.82
N GLY A 96 -3.86 20.13 14.71
CA GLY A 96 -3.73 19.35 15.93
C GLY A 96 -2.76 19.97 16.94
N GLU A 97 -2.61 19.31 18.07
CA GLU A 97 -1.63 19.66 19.11
C GLU A 97 -0.20 19.40 18.64
N SER A 98 -0.02 18.41 17.76
CA SER A 98 1.27 18.07 17.15
C SER A 98 1.79 19.11 16.15
N GLY A 99 0.96 20.08 15.74
CA GLY A 99 1.34 21.14 14.78
C GLY A 99 1.75 20.62 13.40
N LYS A 100 1.20 19.51 12.94
CA LYS A 100 1.54 18.92 11.64
C LYS A 100 1.02 19.78 10.48
N TRP A 101 1.89 20.00 9.50
CA TRP A 101 1.51 20.67 8.27
C TRP A 101 0.73 19.74 7.36
N VAL A 102 -0.45 20.18 6.96
CA VAL A 102 -1.30 19.46 6.00
C VAL A 102 -1.85 20.43 4.99
N SER A 103 -1.91 19.99 3.76
CA SER A 103 -2.51 20.71 2.64
C SER A 103 -4.03 20.78 2.77
N ASP A 104 -4.62 21.82 2.24
CA ASP A 104 -6.07 22.07 2.22
C ASP A 104 -6.88 21.09 1.38
N ILE A 105 -6.21 20.25 0.57
CA ILE A 105 -6.87 19.16 -0.19
C ILE A 105 -7.28 17.98 0.70
N PHE A 106 -6.73 17.85 1.93
CA PHE A 106 -7.05 16.75 2.86
C PHE A 106 -7.64 17.24 4.20
N PRO A 107 -8.70 18.04 4.20
CA PRO A 107 -9.21 18.65 5.43
C PRO A 107 -9.69 17.64 6.47
N LYS A 108 -10.26 16.50 6.02
CA LYS A 108 -10.71 15.44 6.94
C LYS A 108 -9.54 14.64 7.54
N VAL A 109 -8.47 14.43 6.79
CA VAL A 109 -7.24 13.82 7.33
C VAL A 109 -6.56 14.79 8.28
N ALA A 110 -6.54 16.07 7.95
CA ALA A 110 -5.99 17.12 8.79
C ALA A 110 -6.63 17.17 10.18
N SER A 111 -7.94 16.90 10.30
CA SER A 111 -8.62 16.86 11.61
C SER A 111 -8.21 15.65 12.48
N LYS A 112 -7.41 14.72 11.94
CA LYS A 112 -6.98 13.48 12.62
C LYS A 112 -5.46 13.37 12.77
N VAL A 113 -4.72 14.46 12.58
CA VAL A 113 -3.25 14.42 12.54
C VAL A 113 -2.61 13.89 13.80
N ASP A 114 -3.21 14.12 14.96
CA ASP A 114 -2.68 13.67 16.25
C ASP A 114 -2.84 12.16 16.45
N GLU A 115 -3.72 11.54 15.68
CA GLU A 115 -3.91 10.08 15.63
C GLU A 115 -3.00 9.40 14.59
N LEU A 116 -2.21 10.16 13.79
CA LEU A 116 -1.45 9.68 12.65
C LEU A 116 0.06 9.70 12.91
N CYS A 117 0.74 8.68 12.41
CA CYS A 117 2.19 8.65 12.29
C CYS A 117 2.59 8.96 10.85
N PHE A 118 3.37 10.04 10.64
CA PHE A 118 3.86 10.45 9.34
C PHE A 118 5.29 9.97 9.11
N ILE A 119 5.51 9.22 8.04
CA ILE A 119 6.85 8.75 7.64
C ILE A 119 7.27 9.50 6.37
N HIS A 120 7.85 10.69 6.54
CA HIS A 120 8.21 11.58 5.43
C HIS A 120 9.41 11.11 4.60
N SER A 121 10.30 10.31 5.18
CA SER A 121 11.55 9.87 4.54
C SER A 121 11.44 8.55 3.78
N MET A 122 10.24 7.99 3.65
CA MET A 122 10.04 6.76 2.88
C MET A 122 10.25 7.01 1.39
N HIS A 123 11.11 6.22 0.75
CA HIS A 123 11.44 6.32 -0.67
C HIS A 123 11.66 4.96 -1.30
N THR A 124 11.77 4.93 -2.61
CA THR A 124 12.15 3.76 -3.40
C THR A 124 13.16 4.16 -4.46
N ASP A 125 14.06 3.24 -4.82
CA ASP A 125 15.02 3.43 -5.91
C ASP A 125 14.39 3.19 -7.29
N ILE A 126 13.11 2.83 -7.34
CA ILE A 126 12.40 2.52 -8.58
C ILE A 126 11.73 3.80 -9.10
N PRO A 127 12.18 4.35 -10.25
CA PRO A 127 11.72 5.65 -10.74
C PRO A 127 10.38 5.58 -11.51
N GLU A 128 9.86 4.37 -11.77
CA GLU A 128 8.63 4.20 -12.54
C GLU A 128 7.51 3.57 -11.67
N HIS A 129 6.25 3.88 -12.02
CA HIS A 129 5.10 3.55 -11.18
C HIS A 129 4.87 2.05 -10.98
N ALA A 130 4.98 1.23 -12.02
CA ALA A 130 4.61 -0.19 -11.92
C ALA A 130 5.54 -0.96 -10.99
N GLY A 131 6.86 -0.81 -11.15
CA GLY A 131 7.84 -1.42 -10.27
C GLY A 131 7.81 -0.85 -8.86
N ALA A 132 7.59 0.47 -8.70
CA ALA A 132 7.45 1.09 -7.38
C ALA A 132 6.21 0.61 -6.63
N ILE A 133 5.09 0.36 -7.32
CA ILE A 133 3.88 -0.22 -6.73
C ILE A 133 4.12 -1.65 -6.28
N LEU A 134 4.79 -2.47 -7.09
CA LEU A 134 5.19 -3.83 -6.70
C LEU A 134 6.13 -3.80 -5.49
N MET A 135 7.14 -2.93 -5.51
CA MET A 135 8.07 -2.76 -4.38
C MET A 135 7.31 -2.40 -3.09
N PHE A 136 6.34 -1.49 -3.16
CA PHE A 136 5.54 -1.10 -2.00
C PHE A 136 4.67 -2.25 -1.46
N ASN A 137 3.99 -3.00 -2.34
CA ASN A 137 3.06 -4.04 -1.92
C ASN A 137 3.73 -5.38 -1.58
N LEU A 138 4.85 -5.71 -2.24
CA LEU A 138 5.50 -7.02 -2.17
C LEU A 138 6.93 -6.97 -1.60
N GLY A 139 7.50 -5.77 -1.47
CA GLY A 139 8.92 -5.62 -1.13
C GLY A 139 9.88 -6.08 -2.23
N HIS A 140 9.42 -6.18 -3.48
CA HIS A 140 10.23 -6.56 -4.65
C HIS A 140 9.64 -6.01 -5.94
N ILE A 141 10.48 -5.73 -6.94
CA ILE A 141 10.05 -5.20 -8.25
C ILE A 141 9.37 -6.24 -9.16
N GLN A 142 9.49 -7.49 -8.81
CA GLN A 142 8.82 -8.60 -9.48
C GLN A 142 7.82 -9.26 -8.54
N ALA A 143 6.76 -9.85 -9.08
CA ALA A 143 5.70 -10.51 -8.31
C ALA A 143 6.13 -11.91 -7.81
N VAL A 144 7.25 -11.97 -7.11
CA VAL A 144 7.85 -13.21 -6.58
C VAL A 144 7.70 -13.35 -5.06
N ARG A 145 7.11 -12.34 -4.41
CA ARG A 145 6.89 -12.34 -2.96
C ARG A 145 5.41 -12.15 -2.64
N PRO A 146 4.95 -12.68 -1.50
CA PRO A 146 3.59 -12.46 -1.04
C PRO A 146 3.31 -11.00 -0.74
N SER A 147 2.07 -10.58 -0.92
CA SER A 147 1.61 -9.25 -0.55
C SER A 147 1.53 -9.06 0.96
N LEU A 148 1.48 -7.80 1.40
CA LEU A 148 1.29 -7.47 2.81
C LEU A 148 0.08 -8.20 3.41
N GLY A 149 -1.06 -8.20 2.72
CA GLY A 149 -2.26 -8.90 3.19
C GLY A 149 -2.08 -10.41 3.30
N SER A 150 -1.36 -11.02 2.35
CA SER A 150 -1.04 -12.46 2.40
C SER A 150 -0.12 -12.78 3.58
N TRP A 151 0.88 -11.95 3.85
CA TRP A 151 1.74 -12.11 5.02
C TRP A 151 0.99 -11.98 6.34
N LEU A 152 0.05 -11.03 6.43
CA LEU A 152 -0.76 -10.84 7.63
C LEU A 152 -1.65 -12.06 7.91
N VAL A 153 -2.32 -12.58 6.89
CA VAL A 153 -3.16 -13.79 7.03
C VAL A 153 -2.30 -15.00 7.36
N TYR A 154 -1.14 -15.17 6.72
CA TYR A 154 -0.24 -16.27 7.03
C TYR A 154 0.32 -16.19 8.45
N GLY A 155 0.74 -15.00 8.90
CA GLY A 155 1.36 -14.78 10.20
C GLY A 155 0.39 -14.81 11.38
N LEU A 156 -0.80 -14.24 11.21
CA LEU A 156 -1.79 -14.06 12.29
C LEU A 156 -3.01 -14.98 12.15
N GLY A 157 -3.21 -15.56 10.98
CA GLY A 157 -4.42 -16.32 10.66
C GLY A 157 -5.59 -15.43 10.29
N ALA A 158 -6.75 -16.05 10.13
CA ALA A 158 -8.02 -15.38 9.87
C ALA A 158 -9.01 -15.69 11.00
N GLU A 159 -9.73 -14.67 11.47
CA GLU A 159 -10.77 -14.84 12.50
C GLU A 159 -12.07 -15.47 11.94
N THR A 160 -12.20 -15.51 10.61
CA THR A 160 -13.40 -16.00 9.93
C THR A 160 -13.10 -17.25 9.10
N ASP A 161 -14.07 -18.14 9.03
CA ASP A 161 -14.00 -19.38 8.24
C ASP A 161 -14.74 -19.25 6.90
N ASN A 162 -15.68 -18.31 6.82
CA ASN A 162 -16.61 -18.20 5.70
C ASN A 162 -16.28 -17.02 4.77
N LEU A 163 -15.30 -16.20 5.14
CA LEU A 163 -14.88 -15.03 4.37
C LEU A 163 -13.36 -15.04 4.21
N PRO A 164 -12.83 -14.51 3.10
CA PRO A 164 -11.40 -14.34 2.95
C PRO A 164 -10.80 -13.49 4.07
N GLY A 165 -9.67 -13.89 4.63
CA GLY A 165 -8.94 -13.10 5.62
C GLY A 165 -8.31 -11.83 5.04
N PHE A 166 -8.12 -11.78 3.72
CA PHE A 166 -7.61 -10.63 2.99
C PHE A 166 -8.46 -10.36 1.75
N VAL A 167 -8.90 -9.11 1.58
CA VAL A 167 -9.68 -8.65 0.44
C VAL A 167 -9.05 -7.40 -0.15
N ALA A 168 -8.75 -7.41 -1.43
CA ALA A 168 -8.33 -6.22 -2.19
C ALA A 168 -9.49 -5.68 -3.03
N LEU A 169 -9.87 -4.43 -2.80
CA LEU A 169 -10.89 -3.73 -3.57
C LEU A 169 -10.22 -2.76 -4.54
N SER A 170 -10.52 -2.88 -5.83
CA SER A 170 -10.02 -1.96 -6.84
C SER A 170 -11.20 -1.49 -7.71
N PRO A 171 -11.43 -0.18 -7.82
CA PRO A 171 -12.51 0.36 -8.66
C PRO A 171 -12.24 0.16 -10.15
N HIS A 172 -11.00 -0.11 -10.53
CA HIS A 172 -10.58 -0.33 -11.91
C HIS A 172 -9.84 -1.65 -12.01
N ALA A 173 -10.22 -2.47 -12.99
CA ALA A 173 -9.63 -3.79 -13.25
C ALA A 173 -8.11 -3.78 -13.54
N GLN A 174 -7.49 -2.60 -13.61
CA GLN A 174 -6.09 -2.42 -14.02
C GLN A 174 -5.33 -1.44 -13.12
N ALA A 175 -5.19 -1.76 -11.83
CA ALA A 175 -4.07 -1.19 -11.11
C ALA A 175 -2.78 -1.62 -11.85
N ARG A 176 -1.86 -0.69 -12.10
CA ARG A 176 -0.53 -1.02 -12.65
C ARG A 176 0.10 -2.09 -11.76
N GLY A 177 0.52 -3.21 -12.34
CA GLY A 177 0.93 -4.41 -11.58
C GLY A 177 -0.16 -5.47 -11.44
N LYS A 178 -1.41 -5.16 -11.81
CA LYS A 178 -2.56 -6.11 -11.87
C LYS A 178 -2.77 -6.86 -10.55
N ALA A 179 -3.39 -8.03 -10.61
CA ALA A 179 -3.62 -8.92 -9.48
C ALA A 179 -2.33 -9.38 -8.76
N ALA A 180 -1.18 -9.30 -9.45
CA ALA A 180 0.11 -9.64 -8.87
C ALA A 180 0.48 -8.83 -7.62
N ASN A 181 -0.02 -7.59 -7.49
CA ASN A 181 0.19 -6.77 -6.28
C ASN A 181 -0.44 -7.34 -5.01
N TYR A 182 -1.37 -8.27 -5.14
CA TYR A 182 -2.19 -8.77 -4.04
C TYR A 182 -2.12 -10.29 -3.88
N GLY A 183 -1.21 -10.93 -4.63
CA GLY A 183 -1.06 -12.39 -4.62
C GLY A 183 -0.38 -12.92 -3.37
N ASN A 184 -0.57 -14.22 -3.14
CA ASN A 184 0.07 -14.96 -2.06
C ASN A 184 1.43 -15.56 -2.48
N SER A 185 1.79 -15.52 -3.78
CA SER A 185 3.04 -16.08 -4.33
C SER A 185 3.29 -17.51 -3.82
N PHE A 186 4.32 -17.73 -3.01
CA PHE A 186 4.69 -19.03 -2.46
C PHE A 186 3.99 -19.41 -1.15
N LEU A 187 3.17 -18.53 -0.59
CA LEU A 187 2.37 -18.87 0.59
C LEU A 187 1.14 -19.70 0.21
N PRO A 188 0.68 -20.59 1.10
CA PRO A 188 -0.49 -21.43 0.88
C PRO A 188 -1.77 -20.62 0.71
#